data_908ae0550f70b9010a11ba9ea2b6c898
#
_entry.id   908ae0550f70b9010a11ba9ea2b6c898
#
_cell.length_a   1.000
_cell.length_b   1.000
_cell.length_c   1.000
_cell.angle_alpha   90.00
_cell.angle_beta   90.00
_cell.angle_gamma   90.00
#
_symmetry.space_group_name_H-M   'P 1'
#
loop_
_entity.id
_entity.type
_entity.pdbx_description
1 polymer ?
#
loop_
_entity_poly.entity_id
_entity_poly.type
_entity_poly.pdbx_seq_one_letter_code
_entity_poly.pdbx_strand_id
1 'polypeptide(L)'
;MNITIPKLVIAILLLLIPALILYRLDRRFLRMASIVIARLTITLIVLTACLYYVFLWDKTWVNILWVLLTSGIATSVYCKRRWQKIPIYISMTVVTFVFGILVLLLIDASHLFSAPFFIPVMTMLQAEALFVCRRGITTYVLERRQHPELMEYLKGNGASKIEALRPFLTKAITRAFTPALSLLLLVGLVFMPSLLCGLLMGGFSPLQSVAFLAIMTSVALCSTMLTLVFTIYIYTRIS
;
A
#
# COMPACT_ATOMS: atom_id res chain seq x y z
N MET A 1 -2.88 21.11 17.34
CA MET A 1 -4.09 20.29 17.56
C MET A 1 -4.03 19.72 18.97
N ASN A 2 -4.94 20.10 19.89
CA ASN A 2 -4.92 19.59 21.27
C ASN A 2 -5.89 18.42 21.40
N ILE A 3 -5.37 17.21 21.23
CA ILE A 3 -6.13 15.98 21.49
C ILE A 3 -5.97 15.67 22.98
N THR A 4 -7.01 15.92 23.74
CA THR A 4 -7.05 15.61 25.17
C THR A 4 -7.50 14.15 25.39
N ILE A 5 -7.01 13.53 26.46
CA ILE A 5 -7.34 12.14 26.84
C ILE A 5 -8.85 11.85 26.79
N PRO A 6 -9.76 12.70 27.31
CA PRO A 6 -11.21 12.44 27.25
C PRO A 6 -11.75 12.35 25.81
N LYS A 7 -11.21 13.10 24.85
CA LYS A 7 -11.62 13.03 23.44
C LYS A 7 -11.24 11.69 22.82
N LEU A 8 -10.09 11.15 23.20
CA LEU A 8 -9.64 9.83 22.75
C LEU A 8 -10.49 8.71 23.33
N VAL A 9 -10.91 8.83 24.60
CA VAL A 9 -11.85 7.89 25.24
C VAL A 9 -13.20 7.88 24.51
N ILE A 10 -13.73 9.05 24.16
CA ILE A 10 -15.00 9.16 23.40
C ILE A 10 -14.85 8.48 22.02
N ALA A 11 -13.73 8.70 21.33
CA ALA A 11 -13.47 8.06 20.04
C ALA A 11 -13.42 6.51 20.15
N ILE A 12 -12.84 5.98 21.23
CA ILE A 12 -12.84 4.54 21.51
C ILE A 12 -14.25 4.04 21.84
N LEU A 13 -15.04 4.79 22.60
CA LEU A 13 -16.44 4.44 22.91
C LEU A 13 -17.31 4.37 21.65
N LEU A 14 -17.04 5.16 20.62
CA LEU A 14 -17.76 5.06 19.34
C LEU A 14 -17.61 3.68 18.69
N LEU A 15 -16.52 2.94 18.95
CA LEU A 15 -16.33 1.57 18.46
C LEU A 15 -17.32 0.57 19.09
N LEU A 16 -17.99 0.91 20.19
CA LEU A 16 -19.04 0.08 20.77
C LEU A 16 -20.27 -0.01 19.87
N ILE A 17 -20.56 1.00 19.06
CA ILE A 17 -21.73 1.00 18.16
C ILE A 17 -21.65 -0.16 17.14
N PRO A 18 -20.59 -0.26 16.30
CA PRO A 18 -20.47 -1.40 15.40
C PRO A 18 -20.33 -2.73 16.16
N ALA A 19 -19.69 -2.75 17.33
CA ALA A 19 -19.59 -3.96 18.14
C ALA A 19 -20.95 -4.48 18.62
N LEU A 20 -21.86 -3.60 19.03
CA LEU A 20 -23.23 -3.95 19.43
C LEU A 20 -24.04 -4.49 18.25
N ILE A 21 -23.93 -3.87 17.09
CA ILE A 21 -24.59 -4.33 15.86
C ILE A 21 -24.12 -5.75 15.49
N LEU A 22 -22.79 -5.95 15.49
CA LEU A 22 -22.19 -7.24 15.19
C LEU A 22 -22.52 -8.32 16.23
N TYR A 23 -22.65 -7.95 17.50
CA TYR A 23 -23.05 -8.87 18.56
C TYR A 23 -24.44 -9.47 18.31
N ARG A 24 -25.37 -8.66 17.77
CA ARG A 24 -26.72 -9.13 17.42
C ARG A 24 -26.80 -9.97 16.15
N LEU A 25 -25.89 -9.67 15.17
CA LEU A 25 -25.91 -10.30 13.85
C LEU A 25 -25.11 -11.61 13.80
N ASP A 26 -23.85 -11.58 14.24
CA ASP A 26 -22.97 -12.75 14.20
C ASP A 26 -21.85 -12.67 15.25
N ARG A 27 -21.92 -13.54 16.24
CA ARG A 27 -20.90 -13.62 17.31
C ARG A 27 -19.52 -14.04 16.82
N ARG A 28 -19.42 -14.79 15.71
CA ARG A 28 -18.13 -15.21 15.14
C ARG A 28 -17.42 -14.01 14.51
N PHE A 29 -18.20 -13.19 13.80
CA PHE A 29 -17.67 -11.98 13.19
C PHE A 29 -17.25 -10.95 14.25
N LEU A 30 -18.01 -10.83 15.35
CA LEU A 30 -17.63 -9.97 16.47
C LEU A 30 -16.28 -10.38 17.09
N ARG A 31 -16.06 -11.69 17.32
CA ARG A 31 -14.77 -12.19 17.84
C ARG A 31 -13.63 -11.85 16.89
N MET A 32 -13.83 -12.04 15.59
CA MET A 32 -12.83 -11.68 14.57
C MET A 32 -12.55 -10.17 14.57
N ALA A 33 -13.57 -9.33 14.62
CA ALA A 33 -13.46 -7.89 14.68
C ALA A 33 -12.73 -7.41 15.94
N SER A 34 -13.06 -7.98 17.12
CA SER A 34 -12.40 -7.62 18.39
C SER A 34 -10.90 -7.96 18.39
N ILE A 35 -10.52 -9.11 17.83
CA ILE A 35 -9.10 -9.48 17.66
C ILE A 35 -8.38 -8.49 16.74
N VAL A 36 -9.01 -8.09 15.63
CA VAL A 36 -8.43 -7.13 14.69
C VAL A 36 -8.26 -5.76 15.35
N ILE A 37 -9.25 -5.29 16.10
CA ILE A 37 -9.18 -3.99 16.82
C ILE A 37 -8.10 -4.05 17.91
N ALA A 38 -8.05 -5.10 18.71
CA ALA A 38 -7.01 -5.26 19.73
C ALA A 38 -5.60 -5.27 19.11
N ARG A 39 -5.42 -6.01 18.01
CA ARG A 39 -4.17 -6.02 17.27
C ARG A 39 -3.81 -4.64 16.72
N LEU A 40 -4.78 -3.89 16.17
CA LEU A 40 -4.58 -2.54 15.68
C LEU A 40 -4.09 -1.63 16.81
N THR A 41 -4.73 -1.66 17.98
CA THR A 41 -4.36 -0.85 19.13
C THR A 41 -2.91 -1.12 19.58
N ILE A 42 -2.54 -2.40 19.72
CA ILE A 42 -1.17 -2.81 20.06
C ILE A 42 -0.19 -2.31 19.00
N THR A 43 -0.51 -2.49 17.71
CA THR A 43 0.35 -2.05 16.61
C THR A 43 0.54 -0.53 16.63
N LEU A 44 -0.50 0.26 16.92
CA LEU A 44 -0.40 1.71 17.02
C LEU A 44 0.48 2.17 18.19
N ILE A 45 0.38 1.51 19.36
CA ILE A 45 1.23 1.81 20.51
C ILE A 45 2.71 1.53 20.17
N VAL A 46 2.98 0.36 19.59
CA VAL A 46 4.35 -0.01 19.18
C VAL A 46 4.87 0.96 18.12
N LEU A 47 4.05 1.28 17.12
CA LEU A 47 4.40 2.22 16.06
C LEU A 47 4.74 3.60 16.62
N THR A 48 3.95 4.11 17.58
CA THR A 48 4.20 5.40 18.21
C THR A 48 5.56 5.42 18.92
N ALA A 49 5.86 4.38 19.71
CA ALA A 49 7.15 4.27 20.38
C ALA A 49 8.31 4.21 19.36
N CYS A 50 8.19 3.38 18.34
CA CYS A 50 9.22 3.23 17.32
C CYS A 50 9.44 4.54 16.52
N LEU A 51 8.36 5.20 16.07
CA LEU A 51 8.45 6.46 15.35
C LEU A 51 9.08 7.55 16.21
N TYR A 52 8.75 7.61 17.51
CA TYR A 52 9.37 8.56 18.43
C TYR A 52 10.90 8.48 18.41
N TYR A 53 11.46 7.27 18.52
CA TYR A 53 12.91 7.06 18.45
C TYR A 53 13.51 7.34 17.07
N VAL A 54 12.83 6.93 16.00
CA VAL A 54 13.28 7.18 14.62
C VAL A 54 13.34 8.68 14.32
N PHE A 55 12.33 9.43 14.75
CA PHE A 55 12.31 10.90 14.59
C PHE A 55 13.31 11.61 15.49
N LEU A 56 13.59 11.07 16.69
CA LEU A 56 14.59 11.62 17.58
C LEU A 56 16.01 11.50 17.04
N TRP A 57 16.30 10.37 16.41
CA TRP A 57 17.64 10.12 15.87
C TRP A 57 17.86 10.76 14.50
N ASP A 58 16.83 10.85 13.69
CA ASP A 58 16.80 11.41 12.31
C ASP A 58 18.07 11.16 11.48
N LYS A 59 18.62 9.94 11.60
CA LYS A 59 19.78 9.51 10.81
C LYS A 59 19.33 8.83 9.54
N THR A 60 19.90 9.20 8.41
CA THR A 60 19.59 8.62 7.08
C THR A 60 19.56 7.09 7.08
N TRP A 61 20.55 6.45 7.72
CA TRP A 61 20.60 4.98 7.84
C TRP A 61 19.43 4.38 8.60
N VAL A 62 19.01 5.04 9.68
CA VAL A 62 17.89 4.59 10.52
C VAL A 62 16.59 4.69 9.72
N ASN A 63 16.40 5.78 8.98
CA ASN A 63 15.21 6.00 8.15
C ASN A 63 15.11 4.97 7.02
N ILE A 64 16.21 4.69 6.32
CA ILE A 64 16.27 3.65 5.28
C ILE A 64 15.97 2.26 5.87
N LEU A 65 16.64 1.92 6.97
CA LEU A 65 16.45 0.62 7.63
C LEU A 65 15.00 0.46 8.12
N TRP A 66 14.39 1.53 8.65
CA TRP A 66 12.99 1.53 9.06
C TRP A 66 12.05 1.22 7.89
N VAL A 67 12.23 1.87 6.74
CA VAL A 67 11.42 1.64 5.53
C VAL A 67 11.59 0.20 5.02
N LEU A 68 12.82 -0.35 5.03
CA LEU A 68 13.08 -1.74 4.65
C LEU A 68 12.43 -2.74 5.60
N LEU A 69 12.51 -2.48 6.89
CA LEU A 69 11.96 -3.35 7.92
C LEU A 69 10.43 -3.36 7.87
N THR A 70 9.80 -2.19 7.76
CA THR A 70 8.35 -2.06 7.66
C THR A 70 7.81 -2.70 6.40
N SER A 71 8.48 -2.59 5.25
CA SER A 71 8.10 -3.26 4.01
C SER A 71 8.17 -4.80 4.13
N GLY A 72 9.19 -5.32 4.80
CA GLY A 72 9.34 -6.75 5.07
C GLY A 72 8.25 -7.29 5.99
N ILE A 73 7.96 -6.59 7.09
CA ILE A 73 6.87 -6.94 8.01
C ILE A 73 5.51 -6.89 7.29
N ALA A 74 5.23 -5.80 6.57
CA ALA A 74 3.98 -5.62 5.84
C ALA A 74 3.75 -6.75 4.82
N THR A 75 4.77 -7.06 4.02
CA THR A 75 4.71 -8.17 3.05
C THR A 75 4.51 -9.51 3.73
N SER A 76 5.19 -9.76 4.85
CA SER A 76 5.12 -11.01 5.60
C SER A 76 3.75 -11.25 6.22
N VAL A 77 3.13 -10.19 6.76
CA VAL A 77 1.81 -10.23 7.41
C VAL A 77 0.68 -10.29 6.39
N TYR A 78 0.79 -9.48 5.32
CA TYR A 78 -0.28 -9.35 4.35
C TYR A 78 -0.31 -10.49 3.32
N CYS A 79 0.85 -11.01 2.92
CA CYS A 79 0.97 -12.12 1.98
C CYS A 79 1.06 -13.45 2.72
N LYS A 80 0.00 -14.27 2.63
CA LYS A 80 -0.04 -15.58 3.32
C LYS A 80 0.86 -16.63 2.67
N ARG A 81 1.01 -16.60 1.32
CA ARG A 81 1.73 -17.62 0.55
C ARG A 81 3.19 -17.22 0.34
N ARG A 82 4.12 -18.15 0.59
CA ARG A 82 5.57 -17.90 0.45
C ARG A 82 5.99 -17.43 -0.93
N TRP A 83 5.40 -18.00 -1.98
CA TRP A 83 5.70 -17.63 -3.36
C TRP A 83 5.32 -16.19 -3.74
N GLN A 84 4.43 -15.54 -2.96
CA GLN A 84 4.06 -14.14 -3.16
C GLN A 84 5.03 -13.17 -2.46
N LYS A 85 5.63 -13.59 -1.35
CA LYS A 85 6.39 -12.70 -0.46
C LYS A 85 7.63 -12.13 -1.13
N ILE A 86 8.47 -12.99 -1.67
CA ILE A 86 9.77 -12.59 -2.23
C ILE A 86 9.61 -11.66 -3.45
N PRO A 87 8.81 -12.01 -4.48
CA PRO A 87 8.63 -11.13 -5.63
C PRO A 87 8.05 -9.77 -5.25
N ILE A 88 7.03 -9.73 -4.36
CA ILE A 88 6.41 -8.47 -3.92
C ILE A 88 7.40 -7.65 -3.12
N TYR A 89 8.12 -8.24 -2.17
CA TYR A 89 9.07 -7.51 -1.34
C TYR A 89 10.18 -6.85 -2.17
N ILE A 90 10.81 -7.59 -3.05
CA ILE A 90 11.90 -7.07 -3.88
C ILE A 90 11.40 -5.97 -4.83
N SER A 91 10.33 -6.23 -5.58
CA SER A 91 9.79 -5.26 -6.53
C SER A 91 9.28 -4.00 -5.85
N MET A 92 8.54 -4.16 -4.75
CA MET A 92 8.01 -3.06 -3.97
C MET A 92 9.14 -2.18 -3.42
N THR A 93 10.15 -2.79 -2.79
CA THR A 93 11.27 -2.05 -2.22
C THR A 93 12.02 -1.24 -3.30
N VAL A 94 12.43 -1.89 -4.38
CA VAL A 94 13.19 -1.22 -5.46
C VAL A 94 12.40 -0.06 -6.08
N VAL A 95 11.17 -0.33 -6.50
CA VAL A 95 10.36 0.69 -7.20
C VAL A 95 9.97 1.82 -6.25
N THR A 96 9.61 1.52 -5.00
CA THR A 96 9.26 2.55 -4.02
C THR A 96 10.42 3.48 -3.71
N PHE A 97 11.65 2.95 -3.58
CA PHE A 97 12.81 3.80 -3.37
C PHE A 97 13.05 4.77 -4.55
N VAL A 98 12.96 4.28 -5.79
CA VAL A 98 13.13 5.13 -6.98
C VAL A 98 12.06 6.22 -7.04
N PHE A 99 10.79 5.84 -6.92
CA PHE A 99 9.68 6.80 -7.02
C PHE A 99 9.52 7.67 -5.78
N GLY A 100 9.87 7.18 -4.59
CA GLY A 100 9.86 7.97 -3.38
C GLY A 100 10.91 9.08 -3.40
N ILE A 101 12.12 8.79 -3.88
CA ILE A 101 13.15 9.82 -4.09
C ILE A 101 12.67 10.83 -5.14
N LEU A 102 12.04 10.37 -6.22
CA LEU A 102 11.46 11.26 -7.24
C LEU A 102 10.44 12.24 -6.62
N VAL A 103 9.53 11.74 -5.77
CA VAL A 103 8.56 12.62 -5.07
C VAL A 103 9.28 13.67 -4.23
N LEU A 104 10.25 13.24 -3.43
CA LEU A 104 11.00 14.16 -2.55
C LEU A 104 11.76 15.23 -3.34
N LEU A 105 12.26 14.90 -4.52
CA LEU A 105 12.87 15.88 -5.44
C LEU A 105 11.83 16.84 -6.01
N LEU A 106 10.63 16.35 -6.37
CA LEU A 106 9.57 17.19 -6.92
C LEU A 106 8.98 18.20 -5.92
N ILE A 107 9.11 17.91 -4.62
CA ILE A 107 8.61 18.79 -3.54
C ILE A 107 9.73 19.72 -3.01
N ASP A 108 10.92 19.72 -3.61
CA ASP A 108 12.07 20.49 -3.15
C ASP A 108 12.33 20.32 -1.64
N ALA A 109 12.21 19.08 -1.14
CA ALA A 109 12.45 18.78 0.26
C ALA A 109 13.90 19.15 0.62
N SER A 110 14.08 20.11 1.52
CA SER A 110 15.39 20.62 1.94
C SER A 110 16.33 19.54 2.49
N HIS A 111 15.74 18.45 3.03
CA HIS A 111 16.45 17.29 3.53
C HIS A 111 15.75 16.01 3.05
N LEU A 112 16.17 15.48 1.90
CA LEU A 112 15.57 14.33 1.22
C LEU A 112 15.39 13.09 2.12
N PHE A 113 16.31 12.85 3.03
CA PHE A 113 16.32 11.66 3.88
C PHE A 113 15.88 11.94 5.33
N SER A 114 15.34 13.12 5.62
CA SER A 114 14.82 13.41 6.97
C SER A 114 13.55 12.61 7.25
N ALA A 115 13.42 12.13 8.49
CA ALA A 115 12.32 11.27 8.90
C ALA A 115 10.92 11.83 8.62
N PRO A 116 10.63 13.15 8.83
CA PRO A 116 9.31 13.71 8.61
C PRO A 116 8.80 13.65 7.16
N PHE A 117 9.69 13.69 6.18
CA PHE A 117 9.34 13.64 4.76
C PHE A 117 9.52 12.25 4.16
N PHE A 118 10.67 11.63 4.44
CA PHE A 118 11.05 10.35 3.85
C PHE A 118 10.10 9.20 4.25
N ILE A 119 9.84 9.05 5.55
CA ILE A 119 9.06 7.91 6.05
C ILE A 119 7.61 7.95 5.56
N PRO A 120 6.84 9.06 5.66
CA PRO A 120 5.46 9.08 5.20
C PRO A 120 5.32 8.83 3.70
N VAL A 121 6.18 9.43 2.87
CA VAL A 121 6.15 9.23 1.41
C VAL A 121 6.42 7.78 1.04
N MET A 122 7.50 7.21 1.59
CA MET A 122 7.87 5.81 1.31
C MET A 122 6.80 4.83 1.77
N THR A 123 6.29 4.98 2.99
CA THR A 123 5.27 4.06 3.53
C THR A 123 3.94 4.15 2.81
N MET A 124 3.54 5.34 2.34
CA MET A 124 2.34 5.52 1.53
C MET A 124 2.45 4.79 0.19
N LEU A 125 3.55 4.99 -0.55
CA LEU A 125 3.79 4.29 -1.81
C LEU A 125 3.85 2.76 -1.62
N GLN A 126 4.48 2.29 -0.54
CA GLN A 126 4.54 0.86 -0.20
C GLN A 126 3.16 0.27 0.08
N ALA A 127 2.32 0.98 0.83
CA ALA A 127 0.98 0.50 1.17
C ALA A 127 0.13 0.30 -0.09
N GLU A 128 0.10 1.27 -0.98
CA GLU A 128 -0.65 1.18 -2.25
C GLU A 128 -0.10 0.06 -3.15
N ALA A 129 1.24 -0.01 -3.31
CA ALA A 129 1.88 -1.05 -4.09
C ALA A 129 1.57 -2.46 -3.55
N LEU A 130 1.57 -2.65 -2.23
CA LEU A 130 1.29 -3.93 -1.60
C LEU A 130 -0.14 -4.42 -1.90
N PHE A 131 -1.14 -3.53 -1.81
CA PHE A 131 -2.54 -3.87 -2.10
C PHE A 131 -2.74 -4.30 -3.56
N VAL A 132 -2.20 -3.52 -4.49
CA VAL A 132 -2.31 -3.78 -5.93
C VAL A 132 -1.54 -5.03 -6.33
N CYS A 133 -0.29 -5.16 -5.90
CA CYS A 133 0.56 -6.30 -6.26
C CYS A 133 0.03 -7.63 -5.73
N ARG A 134 -0.46 -7.67 -4.49
CA ARG A 134 -1.07 -8.90 -3.96
C ARG A 134 -2.28 -9.34 -4.77
N ARG A 135 -3.15 -8.39 -5.12
CA ARG A 135 -4.33 -8.68 -5.95
C ARG A 135 -3.92 -9.13 -7.35
N GLY A 136 -3.00 -8.40 -7.97
CA GLY A 136 -2.54 -8.69 -9.33
C GLY A 136 -1.83 -10.03 -9.46
N ILE A 137 -0.86 -10.33 -8.59
CA ILE A 137 -0.15 -11.63 -8.64
C ILE A 137 -1.08 -12.81 -8.33
N THR A 138 -2.05 -12.63 -7.43
CA THR A 138 -3.04 -13.67 -7.13
C THR A 138 -3.91 -13.95 -8.35
N THR A 139 -4.39 -12.91 -9.03
CA THR A 139 -5.17 -13.03 -10.28
C THR A 139 -4.34 -13.68 -11.38
N TYR A 140 -3.10 -13.22 -11.58
CA TYR A 140 -2.20 -13.80 -12.58
C TYR A 140 -2.00 -15.30 -12.42
N VAL A 141 -1.69 -15.74 -11.20
CA VAL A 141 -1.45 -17.17 -10.90
C VAL A 141 -2.74 -17.98 -11.05
N LEU A 142 -3.87 -17.43 -10.61
CA LEU A 142 -5.16 -18.08 -10.73
C LEU A 142 -5.55 -18.29 -12.19
N GLU A 143 -5.50 -17.25 -13.01
CA GLU A 143 -5.82 -17.31 -14.44
C GLU A 143 -4.92 -18.29 -15.19
N ARG A 144 -3.61 -18.28 -14.91
CA ARG A 144 -2.67 -19.22 -15.50
C ARG A 144 -2.97 -20.68 -15.14
N ARG A 145 -3.47 -20.93 -13.92
CA ARG A 145 -3.84 -22.28 -13.47
C ARG A 145 -5.17 -22.74 -14.03
N GLN A 146 -6.10 -21.84 -14.26
CA GLN A 146 -7.43 -22.16 -14.78
C GLN A 146 -7.43 -22.37 -16.30
N HIS A 147 -6.49 -21.77 -17.02
CA HIS A 147 -6.41 -21.82 -18.47
C HIS A 147 -5.03 -22.26 -18.98
N PRO A 148 -4.54 -23.47 -18.61
CA PRO A 148 -3.26 -23.98 -19.09
C PRO A 148 -3.28 -24.18 -20.61
N GLU A 149 -4.40 -24.63 -21.16
CA GLU A 149 -4.63 -24.87 -22.58
C GLU A 149 -4.39 -23.64 -23.46
N LEU A 150 -4.78 -22.45 -22.98
CA LEU A 150 -4.57 -21.18 -23.70
C LEU A 150 -3.07 -20.91 -23.87
N MET A 151 -2.27 -21.20 -22.85
CA MET A 151 -0.83 -21.01 -22.91
C MET A 151 -0.15 -21.98 -23.87
N GLU A 152 -0.60 -23.24 -23.88
CA GLU A 152 -0.10 -24.27 -24.82
C GLU A 152 -0.51 -23.97 -26.25
N TYR A 153 -1.76 -23.58 -26.48
CA TYR A 153 -2.27 -23.17 -27.77
C TYR A 153 -1.48 -22.01 -28.38
N LEU A 154 -1.23 -20.93 -27.58
CA LEU A 154 -0.46 -19.79 -28.05
C LEU A 154 0.98 -20.16 -28.40
N LYS A 155 1.63 -21.00 -27.60
CA LYS A 155 2.98 -21.51 -27.90
C LYS A 155 3.01 -22.41 -29.12
N GLY A 156 2.02 -23.27 -29.27
CA GLY A 156 1.89 -24.16 -30.44
C GLY A 156 1.73 -23.38 -31.74
N ASN A 157 1.11 -22.19 -31.69
CA ASN A 157 1.00 -21.26 -32.82
C ASN A 157 2.22 -20.33 -32.99
N GLY A 158 3.35 -20.62 -32.35
CA GLY A 158 4.60 -19.88 -32.54
C GLY A 158 4.74 -18.61 -31.71
N ALA A 159 3.82 -18.37 -30.78
CA ALA A 159 3.94 -17.19 -29.88
C ALA A 159 5.15 -17.32 -28.94
N SER A 160 5.91 -16.26 -28.81
CA SER A 160 6.98 -16.15 -27.82
C SER A 160 6.44 -16.32 -26.38
N LYS A 161 7.32 -16.68 -25.43
CA LYS A 161 6.92 -16.83 -24.01
C LYS A 161 6.23 -15.57 -23.48
N ILE A 162 6.67 -14.38 -23.90
CA ILE A 162 6.12 -13.10 -23.46
C ILE A 162 4.71 -12.90 -24.05
N GLU A 163 4.53 -13.19 -25.33
CA GLU A 163 3.23 -13.07 -26.00
C GLU A 163 2.21 -14.05 -25.41
N ALA A 164 2.62 -15.28 -25.13
CA ALA A 164 1.75 -16.28 -24.49
C ALA A 164 1.32 -15.88 -23.06
N LEU A 165 2.11 -15.07 -22.35
CA LEU A 165 1.78 -14.58 -21.02
C LEU A 165 0.94 -13.28 -21.02
N ARG A 166 0.90 -12.56 -22.14
CA ARG A 166 0.24 -11.27 -22.27
C ARG A 166 -1.24 -11.25 -21.83
N PRO A 167 -2.11 -12.21 -22.24
CA PRO A 167 -3.52 -12.20 -21.83
C PRO A 167 -3.68 -12.34 -20.31
N PHE A 168 -2.86 -13.14 -19.65
CA PHE A 168 -2.88 -13.32 -18.19
C PHE A 168 -2.40 -12.06 -17.46
N LEU A 169 -1.38 -11.40 -18.02
CA LEU A 169 -0.87 -10.14 -17.49
C LEU A 169 -1.92 -9.02 -17.60
N THR A 170 -2.57 -8.89 -18.75
CA THR A 170 -3.63 -7.89 -18.98
C THR A 170 -4.77 -8.08 -17.99
N LYS A 171 -5.27 -9.31 -17.81
CA LYS A 171 -6.31 -9.58 -16.81
C LYS A 171 -5.86 -9.25 -15.38
N ALA A 172 -4.62 -9.58 -15.03
CA ALA A 172 -4.07 -9.29 -13.71
C ALA A 172 -4.00 -7.77 -13.46
N ILE A 173 -3.50 -7.00 -14.41
CA ILE A 173 -3.42 -5.54 -14.32
C ILE A 173 -4.83 -4.95 -14.21
N THR A 174 -5.74 -5.28 -15.11
CA THR A 174 -7.10 -4.74 -15.10
C THR A 174 -7.79 -4.99 -13.77
N ARG A 175 -7.80 -6.24 -13.27
CA ARG A 175 -8.45 -6.57 -11.99
C ARG A 175 -7.78 -5.92 -10.77
N ALA A 176 -6.48 -5.70 -10.83
CA ALA A 176 -5.75 -5.07 -9.72
C ALA A 176 -6.00 -3.56 -9.67
N PHE A 177 -6.04 -2.90 -10.83
CA PHE A 177 -6.14 -1.43 -10.92
C PHE A 177 -7.57 -0.90 -10.94
N THR A 178 -8.56 -1.64 -11.42
CA THR A 178 -9.95 -1.16 -11.50
C THR A 178 -10.45 -0.51 -10.20
N PRO A 179 -10.24 -1.09 -9.00
CA PRO A 179 -10.71 -0.46 -7.77
C PRO A 179 -9.97 0.83 -7.41
N ALA A 180 -8.66 0.90 -7.72
CA ALA A 180 -7.87 2.11 -7.48
C ALA A 180 -8.33 3.25 -8.39
N LEU A 181 -8.55 2.97 -9.68
CA LEU A 181 -9.08 3.94 -10.63
C LEU A 181 -10.49 4.40 -10.26
N SER A 182 -11.36 3.48 -9.81
CA SER A 182 -12.72 3.82 -9.36
C SER A 182 -12.72 4.78 -8.17
N LEU A 183 -11.79 4.61 -7.23
CA LEU A 183 -11.63 5.54 -6.10
C LEU A 183 -11.16 6.92 -6.56
N LEU A 184 -10.25 6.98 -7.54
CA LEU A 184 -9.75 8.25 -8.07
C LEU A 184 -10.85 9.08 -8.75
N LEU A 185 -11.84 8.46 -9.36
CA LEU A 185 -12.99 9.19 -9.93
C LEU A 185 -13.80 9.95 -8.88
N LEU A 186 -13.75 9.52 -7.62
CA LEU A 186 -14.47 10.15 -6.52
C LEU A 186 -13.63 11.19 -5.77
N VAL A 187 -12.33 11.23 -6.01
CA VAL A 187 -11.42 12.20 -5.36
C VAL A 187 -11.76 13.61 -5.79
N GLY A 188 -11.96 14.48 -4.83
CA GLY A 188 -12.31 15.89 -5.06
C GLY A 188 -13.81 16.18 -5.20
N LEU A 189 -14.65 15.18 -5.51
CA LEU A 189 -16.10 15.34 -5.57
C LEU A 189 -16.79 14.98 -4.26
N VAL A 190 -16.62 13.75 -3.82
CA VAL A 190 -17.26 13.19 -2.61
C VAL A 190 -16.22 12.70 -1.61
N PHE A 191 -15.09 12.22 -2.10
CA PHE A 191 -14.03 11.64 -1.30
C PHE A 191 -12.86 12.61 -1.14
N MET A 192 -12.63 13.04 0.10
CA MET A 192 -11.45 13.82 0.46
C MET A 192 -10.40 12.87 1.08
N PRO A 193 -9.29 12.62 0.39
CA PRO A 193 -8.26 11.71 0.91
C PRO A 193 -7.74 12.18 2.27
N SER A 194 -7.44 11.23 3.16
CA SER A 194 -6.89 11.53 4.49
C SER A 194 -5.61 12.36 4.45
N LEU A 195 -4.82 12.21 3.38
CA LEU A 195 -3.64 13.01 3.11
C LEU A 195 -3.99 14.49 2.96
N LEU A 196 -5.01 14.82 2.14
CA LEU A 196 -5.46 16.19 1.92
C LEU A 196 -5.99 16.80 3.21
N CYS A 197 -6.82 16.06 3.96
CA CYS A 197 -7.31 16.49 5.25
C CYS A 197 -6.16 16.77 6.23
N GLY A 198 -5.16 15.89 6.27
CA GLY A 198 -3.99 16.07 7.14
C GLY A 198 -3.19 17.33 6.81
N LEU A 199 -2.98 17.62 5.53
CA LEU A 199 -2.26 18.81 5.07
C LEU A 199 -3.02 20.10 5.40
N LEU A 200 -4.32 20.16 5.13
CA LEU A 200 -5.17 21.31 5.45
C LEU A 200 -5.24 21.55 6.96
N MET A 201 -5.38 20.49 7.76
CA MET A 201 -5.36 20.58 9.23
C MET A 201 -3.97 20.95 9.77
N GLY A 202 -2.90 20.65 9.04
CA GLY A 202 -1.53 21.05 9.30
C GLY A 202 -1.23 22.52 9.00
N GLY A 203 -2.19 23.25 8.39
CA GLY A 203 -2.06 24.69 8.09
C GLY A 203 -1.47 24.99 6.73
N PHE A 204 -1.32 24.01 5.85
CA PHE A 204 -0.90 24.26 4.46
C PHE A 204 -2.02 24.93 3.66
N SER A 205 -1.64 25.77 2.69
CA SER A 205 -2.62 26.40 1.81
C SER A 205 -3.36 25.37 0.97
N PRO A 206 -4.65 25.60 0.62
CA PRO A 206 -5.41 24.65 -0.21
C PRO A 206 -4.74 24.32 -1.54
N LEU A 207 -4.14 25.33 -2.19
CA LEU A 207 -3.45 25.13 -3.47
C LEU A 207 -2.24 24.20 -3.34
N GLN A 208 -1.40 24.40 -2.33
CA GLN A 208 -0.24 23.55 -2.06
C GLN A 208 -0.68 22.12 -1.69
N SER A 209 -1.73 21.97 -0.90
CA SER A 209 -2.25 20.68 -0.47
C SER A 209 -2.80 19.87 -1.64
N VAL A 210 -3.51 20.51 -2.57
CA VAL A 210 -4.03 19.86 -3.79
C VAL A 210 -2.90 19.53 -4.77
N ALA A 211 -1.93 20.42 -4.95
CA ALA A 211 -0.77 20.17 -5.79
C ALA A 211 0.05 18.97 -5.28
N PHE A 212 0.30 18.91 -3.96
CA PHE A 212 0.98 17.77 -3.36
C PHE A 212 0.20 16.45 -3.54
N LEU A 213 -1.13 16.50 -3.35
CA LEU A 213 -1.98 15.33 -3.60
C LEU A 213 -1.90 14.86 -5.05
N ALA A 214 -1.92 15.78 -6.01
CA ALA A 214 -1.80 15.45 -7.44
C ALA A 214 -0.45 14.79 -7.77
N ILE A 215 0.65 15.29 -7.24
CA ILE A 215 1.98 14.67 -7.38
C ILE A 215 1.97 13.27 -6.79
N MET A 216 1.51 13.12 -5.53
CA MET A 216 1.51 11.84 -4.83
C MET A 216 0.64 10.79 -5.55
N THR A 217 -0.56 11.15 -5.99
CA THR A 217 -1.46 10.22 -6.69
C THR A 217 -0.90 9.78 -8.05
N SER A 218 -0.32 10.71 -8.81
CA SER A 218 0.28 10.41 -10.11
C SER A 218 1.47 9.46 -9.97
N VAL A 219 2.37 9.76 -9.02
CA VAL A 219 3.56 8.93 -8.75
C VAL A 219 3.14 7.58 -8.18
N ALA A 220 2.15 7.53 -7.29
CA ALA A 220 1.63 6.29 -6.72
C ALA A 220 1.05 5.37 -7.80
N LEU A 221 0.29 5.88 -8.76
CA LEU A 221 -0.22 5.11 -9.90
C LEU A 221 0.91 4.52 -10.75
N CYS A 222 1.90 5.35 -11.10
CA CYS A 222 3.05 4.88 -11.88
C CYS A 222 3.87 3.83 -11.13
N SER A 223 4.17 4.10 -9.84
CA SER A 223 4.96 3.19 -9.01
C SER A 223 4.25 1.86 -8.78
N THR A 224 2.96 1.87 -8.50
CA THR A 224 2.17 0.64 -8.28
C THR A 224 2.06 -0.21 -9.53
N MET A 225 1.90 0.42 -10.70
CA MET A 225 1.85 -0.28 -11.98
C MET A 225 3.18 -0.97 -12.29
N LEU A 226 4.28 -0.24 -12.16
CA LEU A 226 5.62 -0.79 -12.34
C LEU A 226 5.94 -1.89 -11.33
N THR A 227 5.58 -1.70 -10.06
CA THR A 227 5.78 -2.72 -9.03
C THR A 227 5.03 -4.00 -9.37
N LEU A 228 3.79 -3.92 -9.88
CA LEU A 228 3.02 -5.10 -10.29
C LEU A 228 3.69 -5.84 -11.46
N VAL A 229 4.12 -5.12 -12.49
CA VAL A 229 4.81 -5.71 -13.65
C VAL A 229 6.10 -6.39 -13.21
N PHE A 230 6.91 -5.71 -12.39
CA PHE A 230 8.14 -6.26 -11.81
C PHE A 230 7.87 -7.49 -10.94
N THR A 231 6.83 -7.46 -10.12
CA THR A 231 6.43 -8.59 -9.28
C THR A 231 6.13 -9.83 -10.12
N ILE A 232 5.36 -9.66 -11.19
CA ILE A 232 5.01 -10.78 -12.09
C ILE A 232 6.25 -11.26 -12.86
N TYR A 233 7.11 -10.34 -13.30
CA TYR A 233 8.37 -10.68 -13.97
C TYR A 233 9.29 -11.50 -13.07
N ILE A 234 9.53 -11.06 -11.82
CA ILE A 234 10.34 -11.79 -10.84
C ILE A 234 9.70 -13.17 -10.55
N TYR A 235 8.38 -13.22 -10.38
CA TYR A 235 7.67 -14.46 -10.14
C TYR A 235 7.87 -15.45 -11.30
N THR A 236 7.79 -15.01 -12.56
CA THR A 236 7.97 -15.86 -13.72
C THR A 236 9.40 -16.35 -13.92
N ARG A 237 10.38 -15.70 -13.30
CA ARG A 237 11.79 -16.13 -13.30
C ARG A 237 12.10 -17.14 -12.20
N ILE A 238 11.43 -17.03 -11.05
CA ILE A 238 11.64 -17.92 -9.90
C ILE A 238 10.78 -19.19 -9.98
N SER A 239 9.63 -19.14 -10.67
CA SER A 239 8.68 -20.25 -10.87
C SER A 239 8.96 -21.00 -12.16
#